data_fd7144d7621b841b362cc59a5847211e
#
_entry.id   fd7144d7621b841b362cc59a5847211e
#
_cell.length_a   1.000
_cell.length_b   1.000
_cell.length_c   1.000
_cell.angle_alpha   90.00
_cell.angle_beta   90.00
_cell.angle_gamma   90.00
#
_symmetry.space_group_name_H-M   'P 1'
#
loop_
_entity.id
_entity.type
_entity.pdbx_description
1 polymer ?
#
loop_
_entity_poly.entity_id
_entity_poly.type
_entity_poly.pdbx_seq_one_letter_code
_entity_poly.pdbx_strand_id
1 'polypeptide(L)'
;MENQELIKQVTEKAEKWLTPAYDAETQAEVKRMLENPDKTELIDSFYKDLEFGTGGLRGIMGVGTNRMNIYTVGAATQGLSNYLNKCFADRDEISVVVGYDCRNNSDKFARISADIFSANGIKVYLFDALRPTPEVSFAIRHLGCQS
;
A
#
# COMPACT_ATOMS: atom_id res chain seq x y z
N MET A 1 -14.15 -26.75 -13.85
CA MET A 1 -14.48 -26.63 -12.42
C MET A 1 -13.55 -25.65 -11.70
N GLU A 2 -12.23 -25.75 -11.81
CA GLU A 2 -11.28 -24.81 -11.16
C GLU A 2 -11.49 -23.33 -11.53
N ASN A 3 -11.79 -23.03 -12.79
CA ASN A 3 -11.94 -21.63 -13.23
C ASN A 3 -13.23 -20.97 -12.67
N GLN A 4 -14.30 -21.72 -12.45
CA GLN A 4 -15.55 -21.20 -11.88
C GLN A 4 -15.40 -20.92 -10.37
N GLU A 5 -14.67 -21.75 -9.64
CA GLU A 5 -14.39 -21.53 -8.22
C GLU A 5 -13.49 -20.32 -8.03
N LEU A 6 -12.46 -20.16 -8.86
CA LEU A 6 -11.60 -18.98 -8.85
C LEU A 6 -12.39 -17.69 -9.12
N ILE A 7 -13.25 -17.68 -10.14
CA ILE A 7 -14.09 -16.51 -10.46
C ILE A 7 -15.01 -16.17 -9.27
N LYS A 8 -15.59 -17.16 -8.61
CA LYS A 8 -16.41 -16.93 -7.42
C LYS A 8 -15.60 -16.28 -6.30
N GLN A 9 -14.42 -16.81 -5.97
CA GLN A 9 -13.56 -16.27 -4.92
C GLN A 9 -13.10 -14.84 -5.21
N VAL A 10 -12.69 -14.53 -6.43
CA VAL A 10 -12.28 -13.16 -6.80
C VAL A 10 -13.47 -12.20 -6.81
N THR A 11 -14.67 -12.66 -7.19
CA THR A 11 -15.90 -11.87 -7.12
C THR A 11 -16.21 -11.50 -5.68
N GLU A 12 -16.20 -12.45 -4.76
CA GLU A 12 -16.43 -12.21 -3.32
C GLU A 12 -15.39 -11.25 -2.72
N LYS A 13 -14.12 -11.34 -3.14
CA LYS A 13 -13.09 -10.39 -2.73
C LYS A 13 -13.36 -8.98 -3.26
N ALA A 14 -13.70 -8.86 -4.53
CA ALA A 14 -13.98 -7.59 -5.19
C ALA A 14 -15.22 -6.89 -4.60
N GLU A 15 -16.28 -7.63 -4.31
CA GLU A 15 -17.50 -7.10 -3.70
C GLU A 15 -17.25 -6.42 -2.34
N LYS A 16 -16.25 -6.87 -1.57
CA LYS A 16 -15.85 -6.22 -0.31
C LYS A 16 -15.30 -4.80 -0.53
N TRP A 17 -14.88 -4.48 -1.74
CA TRP A 17 -14.40 -3.14 -2.11
C TRP A 17 -15.53 -2.19 -2.53
N LEU A 18 -16.77 -2.64 -2.53
CA LEU A 18 -17.96 -1.81 -2.81
C LEU A 18 -18.54 -1.15 -1.54
N THR A 19 -17.84 -1.21 -0.42
CA THR A 19 -18.26 -0.58 0.83
C THR A 19 -17.81 0.88 0.92
N PRO A 20 -18.41 1.71 1.80
CA PRO A 20 -18.02 3.10 2.02
C PRO A 20 -16.58 3.31 2.52
N ALA A 21 -15.87 2.24 2.87
CA ALA A 21 -14.46 2.29 3.23
C ALA A 21 -13.54 2.63 2.03
N TYR A 22 -14.06 2.45 0.81
CA TYR A 22 -13.36 2.73 -0.43
C TYR A 22 -13.97 3.95 -1.14
N ASP A 23 -13.13 4.74 -1.80
CA ASP A 23 -13.58 5.92 -2.54
C ASP A 23 -14.46 5.57 -3.74
N ALA A 24 -15.23 6.55 -4.22
CA ALA A 24 -16.23 6.35 -5.27
C ALA A 24 -15.60 5.94 -6.62
N GLU A 25 -14.40 6.42 -6.94
CA GLU A 25 -13.69 6.06 -8.16
C GLU A 25 -13.25 4.59 -8.12
N THR A 26 -12.69 4.15 -7.00
CA THR A 26 -12.33 2.74 -6.75
C THR A 26 -13.56 1.84 -6.84
N GLN A 27 -14.68 2.22 -6.20
CA GLN A 27 -15.92 1.44 -6.28
C GLN A 27 -16.48 1.36 -7.70
N ALA A 28 -16.42 2.45 -8.48
CA ALA A 28 -16.87 2.46 -9.87
C ALA A 28 -16.03 1.51 -10.74
N GLU A 29 -14.73 1.50 -10.55
CA GLU A 29 -13.81 0.61 -11.27
C GLU A 29 -14.03 -0.86 -10.92
N VAL A 30 -14.27 -1.19 -9.65
CA VAL A 30 -14.64 -2.54 -9.22
C VAL A 30 -15.95 -2.99 -9.87
N LYS A 31 -16.97 -2.12 -9.90
CA LYS A 31 -18.25 -2.42 -10.58
C LYS A 31 -18.06 -2.71 -12.05
N ARG A 32 -17.25 -1.88 -12.74
CA ARG A 32 -16.90 -2.10 -14.15
C ARG A 32 -16.28 -3.48 -14.38
N MET A 33 -15.33 -3.89 -13.55
CA MET A 33 -14.70 -5.22 -13.64
C MET A 33 -15.70 -6.36 -13.36
N LEU A 34 -16.60 -6.18 -12.39
CA LEU A 34 -17.61 -7.16 -12.03
C LEU A 34 -18.67 -7.33 -13.14
N GLU A 35 -19.03 -6.27 -13.84
CA GLU A 35 -20.01 -6.26 -14.93
C GLU A 35 -19.44 -6.77 -16.25
N ASN A 36 -18.11 -6.71 -16.43
CA ASN A 36 -17.45 -7.16 -17.65
C ASN A 36 -17.60 -8.69 -17.82
N PRO A 37 -18.12 -9.19 -18.97
CA PRO A 37 -18.19 -10.63 -19.25
C PRO A 37 -16.80 -11.30 -19.25
N ASP A 38 -15.77 -10.61 -19.72
CA ASP A 38 -14.38 -11.05 -19.59
C ASP A 38 -13.87 -10.79 -18.16
N LYS A 39 -13.65 -11.86 -17.43
CA LYS A 39 -13.19 -11.82 -16.04
C LYS A 39 -11.67 -11.78 -15.87
N THR A 40 -10.91 -11.71 -16.94
CA THR A 40 -9.42 -11.73 -16.89
C THR A 40 -8.87 -10.62 -16.00
N GLU A 41 -9.32 -9.39 -16.22
CA GLU A 41 -8.88 -8.24 -15.40
C GLU A 41 -9.30 -8.36 -13.94
N LEU A 42 -10.53 -8.83 -13.66
CA LEU A 42 -11.01 -9.09 -12.30
C LEU A 42 -10.15 -10.13 -11.59
N ILE A 43 -9.85 -11.23 -12.28
CA ILE A 43 -8.99 -12.29 -11.75
C ILE A 43 -7.61 -11.72 -11.43
N ASP A 44 -6.95 -11.08 -12.38
CA ASP A 44 -5.61 -10.53 -12.22
C ASP A 44 -5.52 -9.51 -11.07
N SER A 45 -6.60 -8.78 -10.83
CA SER A 45 -6.65 -7.76 -9.79
C SER A 45 -6.89 -8.30 -8.38
N PHE A 46 -7.56 -9.45 -8.25
CA PHE A 46 -8.04 -9.95 -6.95
C PHE A 46 -7.67 -11.40 -6.61
N TYR A 47 -6.96 -12.16 -7.51
CA TYR A 47 -6.68 -13.58 -7.26
C TYR A 47 -5.74 -13.80 -6.06
N LYS A 48 -4.90 -12.83 -5.76
CA LYS A 48 -3.99 -12.85 -4.59
C LYS A 48 -3.85 -11.45 -3.99
N ASP A 49 -3.18 -11.39 -2.87
CA ASP A 49 -2.74 -10.14 -2.26
C ASP A 49 -1.35 -9.77 -2.77
N LEU A 50 -1.04 -8.47 -2.80
CA LEU A 50 0.27 -7.98 -3.20
C LEU A 50 1.31 -8.37 -2.15
N GLU A 51 2.41 -8.96 -2.57
CA GLU A 51 3.45 -9.48 -1.69
C GLU A 51 4.74 -8.67 -1.81
N PHE A 52 5.51 -8.63 -0.71
CA PHE A 52 6.85 -8.08 -0.70
C PHE A 52 7.81 -8.99 -1.46
N GLY A 53 8.49 -8.43 -2.46
CA GLY A 53 9.65 -9.06 -3.10
C GLY A 53 10.96 -8.67 -2.43
N THR A 54 12.09 -9.11 -3.00
CA THR A 54 13.44 -8.83 -2.48
C THR A 54 13.75 -7.33 -2.36
N GLY A 55 13.15 -6.49 -3.18
CA GLY A 55 13.38 -5.04 -3.19
C GLY A 55 12.15 -4.23 -2.80
N GLY A 56 11.29 -4.76 -1.94
CA GLY A 56 10.08 -4.08 -1.46
C GLY A 56 8.80 -4.51 -2.18
N LEU A 57 7.72 -3.78 -1.93
CA LEU A 57 6.41 -4.01 -2.53
C LEU A 57 6.40 -3.54 -3.98
N ARG A 58 6.04 -4.42 -4.91
CA ARG A 58 5.99 -4.11 -6.35
C ARG A 58 4.74 -4.69 -6.98
N GLY A 59 4.14 -3.93 -7.90
CA GLY A 59 2.97 -4.36 -8.65
C GLY A 59 2.54 -3.33 -9.67
N ILE A 60 1.61 -3.72 -10.52
CA ILE A 60 0.95 -2.84 -11.47
C ILE A 60 0.04 -1.88 -10.68
N MET A 61 0.05 -0.59 -11.03
CA MET A 61 -0.90 0.37 -10.43
C MET A 61 -2.32 0.09 -10.91
N GLY A 62 -3.27 0.13 -9.99
CA GLY A 62 -4.68 -0.09 -10.27
C GLY A 62 -5.48 -0.54 -9.05
N VAL A 63 -6.74 -0.81 -9.28
CA VAL A 63 -7.69 -1.26 -8.25
C VAL A 63 -7.56 -2.76 -8.04
N GLY A 64 -7.55 -3.21 -6.79
CA GLY A 64 -7.51 -4.62 -6.40
C GLY A 64 -6.41 -4.95 -5.40
N THR A 65 -6.53 -6.12 -4.78
CA THR A 65 -5.60 -6.60 -3.75
C THR A 65 -4.23 -6.96 -4.32
N ASN A 66 -4.15 -7.31 -5.60
CA ASN A 66 -2.91 -7.61 -6.33
C ASN A 66 -2.42 -6.41 -7.16
N ARG A 67 -2.74 -5.20 -6.75
CA ARG A 67 -2.36 -3.94 -7.42
C ARG A 67 -1.77 -2.94 -6.44
N MET A 68 -0.91 -2.05 -6.96
CA MET A 68 -0.42 -0.88 -6.21
C MET A 68 -1.49 0.21 -6.22
N ASN A 69 -2.01 0.52 -5.04
CA ASN A 69 -2.99 1.58 -4.80
C ASN A 69 -2.87 2.09 -3.36
N ILE A 70 -3.66 3.09 -3.02
CA ILE A 70 -3.64 3.70 -1.68
C ILE A 70 -3.99 2.72 -0.56
N TYR A 71 -4.80 1.71 -0.85
CA TYR A 71 -5.24 0.71 0.14
C TYR A 71 -4.17 -0.35 0.38
N THR A 72 -3.54 -0.87 -0.67
CA THR A 72 -2.47 -1.88 -0.54
C THR A 72 -1.20 -1.26 0.06
N VAL A 73 -0.83 -0.04 -0.35
CA VAL A 73 0.27 0.72 0.27
C VAL A 73 -0.06 1.05 1.71
N GLY A 74 -1.29 1.48 2.00
CA GLY A 74 -1.76 1.77 3.34
C GLY A 74 -1.72 0.55 4.27
N ALA A 75 -2.20 -0.60 3.81
CA ALA A 75 -2.16 -1.84 4.57
C ALA A 75 -0.71 -2.29 4.87
N ALA A 76 0.19 -2.18 3.90
CA ALA A 76 1.61 -2.47 4.09
C ALA A 76 2.26 -1.53 5.12
N THR A 77 1.95 -0.23 5.04
CA THR A 77 2.44 0.77 6.00
C THR A 77 1.89 0.52 7.40
N GLN A 78 0.62 0.15 7.52
CA GLN A 78 0.03 -0.24 8.81
C GLN A 78 0.74 -1.47 9.41
N GLY A 79 1.03 -2.47 8.58
CA GLY A 79 1.80 -3.65 9.00
C GLY A 79 3.19 -3.30 9.52
N LEU A 80 3.91 -2.40 8.82
CA LEU A 80 5.21 -1.90 9.27
C LEU A 80 5.08 -1.07 10.56
N SER A 81 4.04 -0.24 10.69
CA SER A 81 3.78 0.52 11.91
C SER A 81 3.59 -0.40 13.12
N ASN A 82 2.79 -1.45 12.96
CA ASN A 82 2.56 -2.46 14.00
C ASN A 82 3.88 -3.16 14.41
N TYR A 83 4.69 -3.51 13.42
CA TYR A 83 5.98 -4.14 13.65
C TYR A 83 6.94 -3.21 14.41
N LEU A 84 7.07 -1.94 13.99
CA LEU A 84 7.93 -0.95 14.65
C LEU A 84 7.49 -0.70 16.09
N ASN A 85 6.19 -0.50 16.33
CA ASN A 85 5.64 -0.30 17.67
C ASN A 85 5.88 -1.51 18.59
N LYS A 86 5.87 -2.72 18.03
CA LYS A 86 6.18 -3.94 18.80
C LYS A 86 7.67 -4.07 19.09
N CYS A 87 8.53 -3.86 18.08
CA CYS A 87 9.98 -4.07 18.21
C CYS A 87 10.67 -3.00 19.05
N PHE A 88 10.13 -1.80 19.08
CA PHE A 88 10.70 -0.63 19.76
C PHE A 88 9.79 -0.07 20.87
N ALA A 89 8.99 -0.96 21.49
CA ALA A 89 8.04 -0.60 22.54
C ALA A 89 8.70 0.02 23.79
N ASP A 90 9.99 -0.16 23.98
CA ASP A 90 10.80 0.39 25.06
C ASP A 90 11.35 1.80 24.77
N ARG A 91 11.11 2.34 23.58
CA ARG A 91 11.54 3.68 23.19
C ARG A 91 10.47 4.73 23.46
N ASP A 92 10.90 5.90 23.91
CA ASP A 92 10.02 7.06 24.11
C ASP A 92 9.49 7.61 22.77
N GLU A 93 10.30 7.53 21.71
CA GLU A 93 9.94 7.99 20.38
C GLU A 93 10.43 6.98 19.31
N ILE A 94 9.51 6.60 18.42
CA ILE A 94 9.81 5.86 17.20
C ILE A 94 9.70 6.83 16.04
N SER A 95 10.67 6.81 15.12
CA SER A 95 10.67 7.68 13.95
C SER A 95 11.04 6.96 12.68
N VAL A 96 10.53 7.46 11.56
CA VAL A 96 10.79 6.94 10.20
C VAL A 96 11.11 8.07 9.25
N VAL A 97 11.84 7.75 8.19
CA VAL A 97 12.08 8.64 7.05
C VAL A 97 11.30 8.15 5.85
N VAL A 98 10.59 9.03 5.19
CA VAL A 98 9.84 8.75 3.96
C VAL A 98 10.36 9.64 2.85
N GLY A 99 10.82 9.02 1.78
CA GLY A 99 11.21 9.69 0.54
C GLY A 99 10.39 9.21 -0.64
N TYR A 100 10.42 9.94 -1.74
CA TYR A 100 9.74 9.60 -2.98
C TYR A 100 10.54 10.06 -4.20
N ASP A 101 10.23 9.49 -5.35
CA ASP A 101 10.87 9.77 -6.61
C ASP A 101 9.86 10.30 -7.66
N CYS A 102 10.30 10.41 -8.92
CA CYS A 102 9.52 11.00 -10.01
C CYS A 102 8.47 10.05 -10.62
N ARG A 103 8.32 8.80 -10.12
CA ARG A 103 7.32 7.87 -10.64
C ARG A 103 5.91 8.34 -10.33
N ASN A 104 4.97 7.97 -11.20
CA ASN A 104 3.56 8.32 -11.04
C ASN A 104 3.04 7.89 -9.65
N ASN A 105 2.33 8.78 -8.97
CA ASN A 105 1.76 8.62 -7.63
C ASN A 105 2.79 8.36 -6.51
N SER A 106 4.09 8.49 -6.74
CA SER A 106 5.11 8.27 -5.71
C SER A 106 4.94 9.26 -4.54
N ASP A 107 4.69 10.53 -4.82
CA ASP A 107 4.37 11.57 -3.85
C ASP A 107 3.08 11.29 -3.07
N LYS A 108 2.03 10.84 -3.76
CA LYS A 108 0.75 10.45 -3.15
C LYS A 108 0.91 9.27 -2.19
N PHE A 109 1.64 8.24 -2.61
CA PHE A 109 1.91 7.07 -1.77
C PHE A 109 2.79 7.42 -0.56
N ALA A 110 3.79 8.29 -0.75
CA ALA A 110 4.62 8.79 0.35
C ALA A 110 3.78 9.54 1.40
N ARG A 111 2.85 10.39 0.95
CA ARG A 111 1.94 11.13 1.85
C ARG A 111 1.05 10.17 2.63
N ILE A 112 0.43 9.20 1.98
CA ILE A 112 -0.44 8.20 2.63
C ILE A 112 0.36 7.39 3.67
N SER A 113 1.57 6.97 3.34
CA SER A 113 2.44 6.28 4.28
C SER A 113 2.79 7.16 5.49
N ALA A 114 3.13 8.43 5.26
CA ALA A 114 3.42 9.39 6.32
C ALA A 114 2.22 9.60 7.27
N ASP A 115 1.02 9.74 6.70
CA ASP A 115 -0.21 9.92 7.46
C ASP A 115 -0.53 8.70 8.34
N ILE A 116 -0.33 7.48 7.81
CA ILE A 116 -0.55 6.24 8.56
C ILE A 116 0.48 6.05 9.67
N PHE A 117 1.77 6.29 9.42
CA PHE A 117 2.78 6.27 10.46
C PHE A 117 2.46 7.25 11.57
N SER A 118 2.10 8.48 11.22
CA SER A 118 1.72 9.53 12.17
C SER A 118 0.49 9.14 13.00
N ALA A 119 -0.53 8.55 12.37
CA ALA A 119 -1.72 8.04 13.05
C ALA A 119 -1.41 6.91 14.06
N ASN A 120 -0.31 6.18 13.85
CA ASN A 120 0.20 5.15 14.77
C ASN A 120 1.18 5.68 15.83
N GLY A 121 1.29 7.01 15.98
CA GLY A 121 2.17 7.64 16.96
C GLY A 121 3.66 7.61 16.58
N ILE A 122 3.98 7.31 15.33
CA ILE A 122 5.34 7.28 14.82
C ILE A 122 5.67 8.64 14.21
N LYS A 123 6.78 9.22 14.62
CA LYS A 123 7.28 10.49 14.07
C LYS A 123 7.77 10.29 12.65
N VAL A 124 7.35 11.14 11.73
CA VAL A 124 7.69 11.03 10.31
C VAL A 124 8.54 12.21 9.86
N TYR A 125 9.67 11.90 9.26
CA TYR A 125 10.47 12.84 8.47
C TYR A 125 10.15 12.59 6.99
N LEU A 126 9.35 13.46 6.39
CA LEU A 126 8.97 13.39 4.98
C LEU A 126 9.79 14.39 4.19
N PHE A 127 10.50 13.92 3.16
CA PHE A 127 11.18 14.82 2.24
C PHE A 127 10.17 15.73 1.51
N ASP A 128 10.55 16.97 1.34
CA ASP A 128 9.73 18.00 0.67
C ASP A 128 9.91 18.05 -0.85
N ALA A 129 10.86 17.27 -1.37
CA ALA A 129 11.16 17.15 -2.79
C ALA A 129 11.65 15.75 -3.14
N LEU A 130 11.78 15.46 -4.43
CA LEU A 130 12.32 14.19 -4.93
C LEU A 130 13.74 13.96 -4.41
N ARG A 131 13.99 12.76 -3.88
CA ARG A 131 15.30 12.36 -3.36
C ARG A 131 15.63 10.93 -3.77
N PRO A 132 16.92 10.65 -4.06
CA PRO A 132 17.37 9.31 -4.37
C PRO A 132 17.43 8.42 -3.12
N THR A 133 17.26 7.12 -3.30
CA THR A 133 17.27 6.12 -2.21
C THR A 133 18.51 6.21 -1.29
N PRO A 134 19.74 6.46 -1.78
CA PRO A 134 20.91 6.63 -0.90
C PRO A 134 20.76 7.78 0.11
N GLU A 135 20.10 8.86 -0.27
CA GLU A 135 19.85 10.00 0.62
C GLU A 135 18.85 9.65 1.72
N VAL A 136 17.80 8.87 1.39
CA VAL A 136 16.86 8.33 2.37
C VAL A 136 17.58 7.42 3.36
N SER A 137 18.42 6.51 2.89
CA SER A 137 19.24 5.63 3.74
C SER A 137 20.22 6.40 4.65
N PHE A 138 20.80 7.48 4.15
CA PHE A 138 21.64 8.37 4.97
C PHE A 138 20.82 9.08 6.05
N ALA A 139 19.65 9.62 5.69
CA ALA A 139 18.79 10.35 6.61
C ALA A 139 18.32 9.48 7.79
N ILE A 140 18.00 8.21 7.57
CA ILE A 140 17.65 7.26 8.63
C ILE A 140 18.74 7.22 9.71
N ARG A 141 19.98 7.05 9.29
CA ARG A 141 21.14 6.99 10.23
C ARG A 141 21.44 8.34 10.86
N HIS A 142 21.40 9.41 10.08
CA HIS A 142 21.70 10.76 10.54
C HIS A 142 20.69 11.26 11.57
N LEU A 143 19.42 10.95 11.41
CA LEU A 143 18.33 11.34 12.30
C LEU A 143 18.07 10.32 13.42
N GLY A 144 18.73 9.17 13.40
CA GLY A 144 18.54 8.09 14.38
C GLY A 144 17.17 7.40 14.28
N CYS A 145 16.59 7.36 13.07
CA CYS A 145 15.30 6.71 12.83
C CYS A 145 15.40 5.19 12.85
N GLN A 146 14.28 4.53 13.12
CA GLN A 146 14.17 3.06 13.15
C GLN A 146 13.92 2.48 11.75
N SER A 147 13.38 3.27 10.80
CA SER A 147 13.17 2.84 9.42
C SER A 147 13.16 4.03 8.46
#